data_4bd388ec20bd798c367c303789d1ed47
#
_entry.id   4bd388ec20bd798c367c303789d1ed47
#
_cell.length_a   1.000
_cell.length_b   1.000
_cell.length_c   1.000
_cell.angle_alpha   90.00
_cell.angle_beta   90.00
_cell.angle_gamma   90.00
#
_symmetry.space_group_name_H-M   'P 1'
#
loop_
_entity.id
_entity.type
_entity.pdbx_description
1 polymer ?
#
loop_
_entity_poly.entity_id
_entity_poly.type
_entity_poly.pdbx_seq_one_letter_code
_entity_poly.pdbx_strand_id
1 'polypeptide(L)'
;MPSGASAAGARTAAADPLVSQGRTVTASSVEAAGLEPGKAVDGSTSTRWASAEGVDPQWIRVDLGSPHTVSRVRLTWEAAYARAYRVQISPDGSTWSDVHSTAAGDGATDDLTVSGTGRYVRVYGTQRGTPYGYSLWEMEVYGAPVSGGGTPVQANGQLRVCGIKLCNEHGKQIQLRGMSSHGIQWYGQCLNNASLDALANDWKADVLRISMYIQEGGYETDPRLFTDRVHSLIEMATARGMYAIVDWHMLTHGDPMYNLGRARTFFTEIAQRHNGKRNVLYEIANEPNGDAVTWSVIRDYAHQLIPVIRQHDPDAPILVGTRAWSSLGVSGGGDETEIVDNPVDAANIMYTFHFYAASHGSAYLNTLSRAADRLPIFVTEFGTQSASGDGANDFARSQQYLDLLAQKKISWVNWNFSDDFRTGAVFTPGTCPNGSFTGTDRLKEAGVWVRDRIRTADDF
;
A
#
# COMPACT_ATOMS: atom_id res chain seq x y z
N MET A 1 -8.45 -0.57 -58.04
CA MET A 1 -8.76 0.33 -56.92
C MET A 1 -7.61 0.27 -55.94
N PRO A 2 -6.86 1.35 -55.68
CA PRO A 2 -5.75 1.32 -54.75
C PRO A 2 -6.27 1.51 -53.31
N SER A 3 -5.82 0.65 -52.44
CA SER A 3 -6.05 0.70 -51.00
C SER A 3 -5.31 1.86 -50.35
N GLY A 4 -6.04 2.75 -49.71
CA GLY A 4 -5.48 3.85 -48.93
C GLY A 4 -4.85 3.34 -47.62
N ALA A 5 -3.56 3.53 -47.48
CA ALA A 5 -2.88 3.37 -46.19
C ALA A 5 -3.18 4.61 -45.34
N SER A 6 -3.84 4.37 -44.19
CA SER A 6 -4.04 5.37 -43.14
C SER A 6 -2.72 5.63 -42.42
N ALA A 7 -2.20 6.86 -42.53
CA ALA A 7 -1.05 7.28 -41.75
C ALA A 7 -1.44 7.41 -40.27
N ALA A 8 -0.85 6.59 -39.44
CA ALA A 8 -0.93 6.73 -37.96
C ALA A 8 -0.16 8.00 -37.59
N GLY A 9 -0.88 9.04 -37.17
CA GLY A 9 -0.29 10.27 -36.65
C GLY A 9 0.52 9.99 -35.42
N ALA A 10 1.82 10.29 -35.45
CA ALA A 10 2.68 10.28 -34.26
C ALA A 10 2.13 11.29 -33.26
N ARG A 11 1.63 10.80 -32.11
CA ARG A 11 1.35 11.65 -30.94
C ARG A 11 2.68 12.21 -30.47
N THR A 12 2.87 13.51 -30.56
CA THR A 12 3.92 14.22 -29.86
C THR A 12 3.70 14.01 -28.36
N ALA A 13 4.65 13.36 -27.67
CA ALA A 13 4.62 13.25 -26.22
C ALA A 13 4.57 14.68 -25.63
N ALA A 14 3.61 14.94 -24.75
CA ALA A 14 3.58 16.18 -24.01
C ALA A 14 4.86 16.28 -23.15
N ALA A 15 5.44 17.49 -23.07
CA ALA A 15 6.61 17.72 -22.20
C ALA A 15 6.23 17.44 -20.74
N ASP A 16 7.14 16.78 -20.00
CA ASP A 16 6.91 16.46 -18.60
C ASP A 16 6.64 17.72 -17.76
N PRO A 17 5.73 17.66 -16.78
CA PRO A 17 5.38 18.80 -15.94
C PRO A 17 6.54 19.26 -15.05
N LEU A 18 6.54 20.55 -14.67
CA LEU A 18 7.40 21.10 -13.63
C LEU A 18 6.93 20.59 -12.25
N VAL A 19 7.79 19.88 -11.54
CA VAL A 19 7.45 19.19 -10.26
C VAL A 19 8.15 19.75 -9.02
N SER A 20 9.11 20.68 -9.19
CA SER A 20 9.87 21.30 -8.10
C SER A 20 9.24 22.56 -7.52
N GLN A 21 8.35 23.27 -8.26
CA GLN A 21 7.84 24.56 -7.85
C GLN A 21 7.07 24.51 -6.53
N GLY A 22 7.46 25.39 -5.59
CA GLY A 22 6.85 25.49 -4.26
C GLY A 22 7.11 24.29 -3.33
N ARG A 23 8.03 23.40 -3.70
CA ARG A 23 8.40 22.24 -2.87
C ARG A 23 9.33 22.61 -1.74
N THR A 24 9.44 21.72 -0.75
CA THR A 24 10.39 21.85 0.36
C THR A 24 11.83 21.75 -0.15
N VAL A 25 12.65 22.75 0.18
CA VAL A 25 14.07 22.80 -0.23
C VAL A 25 14.95 22.98 0.99
N THR A 26 16.08 22.30 0.99
CA THR A 26 17.15 22.44 1.98
C THR A 26 18.48 22.65 1.28
N ALA A 27 19.42 23.29 1.94
CA ALA A 27 20.76 23.52 1.41
C ALA A 27 21.83 23.31 2.50
N SER A 28 23.08 23.16 2.06
CA SER A 28 24.23 23.03 2.95
C SER A 28 24.48 24.31 3.76
N SER A 29 24.17 25.48 3.20
CA SER A 29 24.32 26.78 3.83
C SER A 29 23.42 27.83 3.15
N VAL A 30 23.29 28.98 3.80
CA VAL A 30 22.64 30.18 3.30
C VAL A 30 23.59 31.37 3.57
N GLU A 31 23.81 32.21 2.56
CA GLU A 31 24.69 33.36 2.64
C GLU A 31 24.17 34.43 3.64
N ALA A 32 22.90 34.79 3.50
CA ALA A 32 22.23 35.80 4.31
C ALA A 32 20.73 35.64 4.34
N ALA A 33 20.06 36.35 5.25
CA ALA A 33 18.59 36.43 5.28
C ALA A 33 18.04 36.98 3.95
N GLY A 34 16.98 36.38 3.42
CA GLY A 34 16.38 36.68 2.12
C GLY A 34 16.92 35.81 0.98
N LEU A 35 17.95 34.99 1.22
CA LEU A 35 18.59 34.09 0.23
C LEU A 35 18.37 32.60 0.58
N GLU A 36 17.23 32.30 1.19
CA GLU A 36 16.86 30.96 1.64
C GLU A 36 16.64 29.99 0.47
N PRO A 37 16.87 28.66 0.68
CA PRO A 37 16.80 27.66 -0.38
C PRO A 37 15.47 27.63 -1.15
N GLY A 38 14.35 27.94 -0.49
CA GLY A 38 13.01 27.97 -1.10
C GLY A 38 12.88 29.00 -2.23
N LYS A 39 13.76 30.01 -2.27
CA LYS A 39 13.80 31.03 -3.32
C LYS A 39 14.25 30.50 -4.69
N ALA A 40 14.91 29.36 -4.71
CA ALA A 40 15.33 28.72 -5.96
C ALA A 40 14.23 27.83 -6.59
N VAL A 41 13.02 27.77 -6.01
CA VAL A 41 11.88 27.00 -6.55
C VAL A 41 10.56 27.75 -6.40
N ASP A 42 10.59 29.07 -6.21
CA ASP A 42 9.38 29.88 -6.00
C ASP A 42 8.75 30.40 -7.30
N GLY A 43 9.38 30.14 -8.45
CA GLY A 43 8.92 30.56 -9.77
C GLY A 43 9.24 32.01 -10.11
N SER A 44 10.14 32.66 -9.34
CA SER A 44 10.50 34.07 -9.51
C SER A 44 11.97 34.25 -9.85
N THR A 45 12.24 34.77 -11.03
CA THR A 45 13.62 35.14 -11.44
C THR A 45 14.16 36.40 -10.79
N SER A 46 13.44 36.99 -9.82
CA SER A 46 13.85 38.13 -9.01
C SER A 46 14.26 37.77 -7.56
N THR A 47 14.10 36.51 -7.19
CA THR A 47 14.51 35.93 -5.91
C THR A 47 15.50 34.80 -6.16
N ARG A 48 16.38 34.52 -5.21
CA ARG A 48 17.43 33.50 -5.38
C ARG A 48 17.82 32.85 -4.08
N TRP A 49 18.36 31.63 -4.15
CA TRP A 49 19.18 31.06 -3.12
C TRP A 49 20.65 31.43 -3.35
N ALA A 50 21.39 31.64 -2.24
CA ALA A 50 22.85 31.71 -2.25
C ALA A 50 23.44 30.95 -1.07
N SER A 51 24.53 30.22 -1.34
CA SER A 51 25.33 29.52 -0.32
C SER A 51 26.35 30.46 0.33
N ALA A 52 26.92 30.03 1.47
CA ALA A 52 28.07 30.69 2.05
C ALA A 52 29.18 30.89 1.02
N GLU A 53 29.78 32.10 1.02
CA GLU A 53 30.89 32.48 0.13
C GLU A 53 32.18 31.73 0.48
N GLY A 54 32.98 31.48 -0.51
CA GLY A 54 34.34 30.93 -0.33
C GLY A 54 34.40 29.44 0.06
N VAL A 55 33.30 28.70 0.07
CA VAL A 55 33.24 27.31 0.58
C VAL A 55 32.86 26.30 -0.52
N ASP A 56 33.65 25.26 -0.69
CA ASP A 56 33.40 24.06 -1.50
C ASP A 56 33.54 22.81 -0.62
N PRO A 57 32.70 21.77 -0.81
CA PRO A 57 31.52 21.73 -1.65
C PRO A 57 30.27 22.34 -0.96
N GLN A 58 29.26 22.70 -1.77
CA GLN A 58 27.95 23.15 -1.32
C GLN A 58 26.85 22.43 -2.12
N TRP A 59 25.66 22.35 -1.56
CA TRP A 59 24.53 21.71 -2.24
C TRP A 59 23.19 22.39 -1.91
N ILE A 60 22.25 22.25 -2.85
CA ILE A 60 20.83 22.55 -2.66
C ILE A 60 20.02 21.33 -3.10
N ARG A 61 18.98 20.97 -2.33
CA ARG A 61 18.17 19.77 -2.50
C ARG A 61 16.69 20.10 -2.42
N VAL A 62 15.93 19.69 -3.44
CA VAL A 62 14.46 19.73 -3.42
C VAL A 62 13.90 18.35 -3.05
N ASP A 63 12.87 18.33 -2.20
CA ASP A 63 12.04 17.17 -1.90
C ASP A 63 10.77 17.25 -2.77
N LEU A 64 10.63 16.35 -3.73
CA LEU A 64 9.47 16.30 -4.63
C LEU A 64 8.20 15.76 -3.95
N GLY A 65 8.30 15.31 -2.69
CA GLY A 65 7.19 14.77 -1.89
C GLY A 65 6.92 13.27 -2.12
N SER A 66 7.17 12.78 -3.32
CA SER A 66 7.05 11.36 -3.72
C SER A 66 8.10 11.04 -4.77
N PRO A 67 8.36 9.75 -5.08
CA PRO A 67 9.24 9.36 -6.18
C PRO A 67 8.70 9.87 -7.53
N HIS A 68 9.61 10.43 -8.34
CA HIS A 68 9.35 10.88 -9.69
C HIS A 68 10.39 10.31 -10.65
N THR A 69 9.96 9.97 -11.86
CA THR A 69 10.88 9.81 -12.98
C THR A 69 11.24 11.22 -13.46
N VAL A 70 12.49 11.62 -13.26
CA VAL A 70 13.00 12.93 -13.63
C VAL A 70 13.62 12.84 -15.01
N SER A 71 13.15 13.66 -15.95
CA SER A 71 13.56 13.68 -17.34
C SER A 71 14.40 14.89 -17.71
N ARG A 72 14.28 15.99 -16.95
CA ARG A 72 14.96 17.26 -17.24
C ARG A 72 15.19 18.03 -15.95
N VAL A 73 16.33 18.71 -15.86
CA VAL A 73 16.64 19.70 -14.82
C VAL A 73 17.14 20.97 -15.49
N ARG A 74 16.53 22.10 -15.16
CA ARG A 74 16.99 23.40 -15.63
C ARG A 74 17.47 24.22 -14.44
N LEU A 75 18.70 24.75 -14.56
CA LEU A 75 19.35 25.56 -13.56
C LEU A 75 19.57 26.97 -14.11
N THR A 76 18.98 27.97 -13.49
CA THR A 76 19.23 29.37 -13.83
C THR A 76 20.15 29.96 -12.80
N TRP A 77 21.45 30.05 -13.14
CA TRP A 77 22.47 30.55 -12.24
C TRP A 77 22.43 32.09 -12.16
N GLU A 78 22.80 32.57 -11.00
CA GLU A 78 23.19 33.97 -10.79
C GLU A 78 24.70 34.10 -11.12
N ALA A 79 25.31 35.27 -10.96
CA ALA A 79 26.72 35.47 -11.25
C ALA A 79 27.65 34.52 -10.45
N ALA A 80 27.23 34.05 -9.29
CA ALA A 80 27.90 33.07 -8.45
C ALA A 80 27.51 31.64 -8.84
N TYR A 81 28.13 31.11 -9.89
CA TYR A 81 27.77 29.80 -10.47
C TYR A 81 28.76 28.69 -10.11
N ALA A 82 28.35 27.44 -10.34
CA ALA A 82 29.21 26.26 -10.24
C ALA A 82 29.98 26.00 -11.54
N ARG A 83 31.31 25.99 -11.49
CA ARG A 83 32.16 25.52 -12.57
C ARG A 83 32.17 24.00 -12.68
N ALA A 84 32.23 23.30 -11.52
CA ALA A 84 32.07 21.85 -11.46
C ALA A 84 30.93 21.51 -10.52
N TYR A 85 29.97 20.71 -11.02
CA TYR A 85 28.84 20.26 -10.22
C TYR A 85 28.28 18.93 -10.74
N ARG A 86 27.44 18.32 -9.92
CA ARG A 86 26.65 17.14 -10.23
C ARG A 86 25.16 17.43 -9.97
N VAL A 87 24.31 16.89 -10.83
CA VAL A 87 22.89 16.72 -10.51
C VAL A 87 22.70 15.27 -10.06
N GLN A 88 22.14 15.11 -8.88
CA GLN A 88 22.00 13.79 -8.24
C GLN A 88 20.56 13.55 -7.85
N ILE A 89 20.15 12.28 -7.91
CA ILE A 89 18.82 11.81 -7.51
C ILE A 89 18.96 10.80 -6.38
N SER A 90 18.00 10.81 -5.44
CA SER A 90 17.96 9.90 -4.31
C SER A 90 16.54 9.47 -3.98
N PRO A 91 16.30 8.19 -3.62
CA PRO A 91 15.00 7.76 -3.11
C PRO A 91 14.76 8.19 -1.65
N ASP A 92 15.81 8.31 -0.84
CA ASP A 92 15.78 8.43 0.63
C ASP A 92 16.45 9.72 1.17
N GLY A 93 17.08 10.51 0.31
CA GLY A 93 17.83 11.72 0.69
C GLY A 93 19.20 11.47 1.31
N SER A 94 19.64 10.19 1.37
CA SER A 94 20.94 9.76 1.92
C SER A 94 21.82 9.07 0.88
N THR A 95 21.25 8.18 0.08
CA THR A 95 21.94 7.47 -1.01
C THR A 95 21.74 8.20 -2.33
N TRP A 96 22.83 8.64 -3.00
CA TRP A 96 22.78 9.51 -4.17
C TRP A 96 23.37 8.87 -5.42
N SER A 97 22.68 9.01 -6.53
CA SER A 97 23.13 8.60 -7.87
C SER A 97 23.32 9.82 -8.76
N ASP A 98 24.45 9.93 -9.45
CA ASP A 98 24.72 10.99 -10.41
C ASP A 98 23.89 10.76 -11.69
N VAL A 99 23.11 11.77 -12.11
CA VAL A 99 22.35 11.75 -13.37
C VAL A 99 22.92 12.76 -14.38
N HIS A 100 23.75 13.69 -13.90
CA HIS A 100 24.54 14.59 -14.71
C HIS A 100 25.79 15.02 -13.93
N SER A 101 26.89 15.27 -14.65
CA SER A 101 28.08 15.90 -14.08
C SER A 101 28.79 16.75 -15.11
N THR A 102 29.35 17.89 -14.67
CA THR A 102 30.19 18.77 -15.48
C THR A 102 31.35 19.32 -14.68
N ALA A 103 32.46 19.61 -15.37
CA ALA A 103 33.61 20.36 -14.83
C ALA A 103 33.85 21.67 -15.62
N ALA A 104 32.93 22.03 -16.50
CA ALA A 104 33.04 23.16 -17.43
C ALA A 104 31.76 24.03 -17.45
N GLY A 105 31.08 24.17 -16.29
CA GLY A 105 29.96 25.11 -16.14
C GLY A 105 30.42 26.54 -16.40
N ASP A 106 29.63 27.31 -17.11
CA ASP A 106 29.92 28.68 -17.56
C ASP A 106 28.98 29.73 -16.97
N GLY A 107 28.03 29.31 -16.14
CA GLY A 107 26.96 30.18 -15.60
C GLY A 107 25.77 30.27 -16.57
N ALA A 108 24.96 31.33 -16.45
CA ALA A 108 23.72 31.52 -17.22
C ALA A 108 22.67 30.41 -16.94
N THR A 109 22.25 29.66 -17.94
CA THR A 109 21.21 28.64 -17.80
C THR A 109 21.71 27.32 -18.36
N ASP A 110 21.70 26.30 -17.50
CA ASP A 110 21.92 24.92 -17.91
C ASP A 110 20.56 24.22 -18.07
N ASP A 111 20.29 23.69 -19.25
CA ASP A 111 19.09 22.93 -19.58
C ASP A 111 19.45 21.47 -19.87
N LEU A 112 19.29 20.62 -18.87
CA LEU A 112 19.88 19.30 -18.80
C LEU A 112 18.80 18.23 -19.02
N THR A 113 18.91 17.46 -20.11
CA THR A 113 18.17 16.20 -20.23
C THR A 113 18.85 15.16 -19.34
N VAL A 114 18.08 14.60 -18.42
CA VAL A 114 18.56 13.59 -17.44
C VAL A 114 17.63 12.38 -17.44
N SER A 115 18.02 11.30 -16.81
CA SER A 115 17.17 10.13 -16.59
C SER A 115 17.48 9.52 -15.24
N GLY A 116 16.49 9.50 -14.36
CA GLY A 116 16.61 8.88 -13.06
C GLY A 116 15.28 8.89 -12.30
N THR A 117 15.18 8.04 -11.28
CA THR A 117 14.00 7.92 -10.43
C THR A 117 14.37 8.18 -8.98
N GLY A 118 13.61 9.06 -8.31
CA GLY A 118 13.81 9.34 -6.89
C GLY A 118 12.86 10.40 -6.37
N ARG A 119 12.83 10.56 -5.05
CA ARG A 119 12.06 11.60 -4.36
C ARG A 119 12.83 12.90 -4.22
N TYR A 120 14.15 12.79 -4.09
CA TYR A 120 15.02 13.96 -3.85
C TYR A 120 15.90 14.21 -5.07
N VAL A 121 16.02 15.49 -5.45
CA VAL A 121 16.96 15.94 -6.48
C VAL A 121 17.85 17.00 -5.87
N ARG A 122 19.17 16.89 -6.06
CA ARG A 122 20.11 17.92 -5.60
C ARG A 122 21.11 18.36 -6.66
N VAL A 123 21.50 19.61 -6.57
CA VAL A 123 22.69 20.14 -7.23
C VAL A 123 23.81 20.14 -6.20
N TYR A 124 24.90 19.44 -6.50
CA TYR A 124 26.07 19.31 -5.65
C TYR A 124 27.27 19.97 -6.33
N GLY A 125 27.56 21.22 -5.93
CA GLY A 125 28.68 22.00 -6.45
C GLY A 125 30.00 21.59 -5.77
N THR A 126 30.99 21.27 -6.58
CA THR A 126 32.31 20.86 -6.11
C THR A 126 33.42 21.89 -6.40
N GLN A 127 33.16 22.82 -7.31
CA GLN A 127 34.06 23.93 -7.63
C GLN A 127 33.25 25.14 -8.06
N ARG A 128 33.46 26.26 -7.40
CA ARG A 128 32.88 27.57 -7.77
C ARG A 128 33.51 28.12 -9.03
N GLY A 129 32.72 28.88 -9.81
CA GLY A 129 33.18 29.64 -10.98
C GLY A 129 33.74 31.03 -10.62
N THR A 130 33.41 31.53 -9.42
CA THR A 130 33.78 32.87 -8.94
C THR A 130 34.29 32.82 -7.49
N PRO A 131 34.83 33.89 -6.96
CA PRO A 131 35.21 33.95 -5.51
C PRO A 131 34.03 33.85 -4.54
N TYR A 132 32.81 34.12 -5.00
CA TYR A 132 31.57 34.06 -4.22
C TYR A 132 31.17 32.61 -3.85
N GLY A 133 29.90 32.36 -3.55
CA GLY A 133 29.35 31.02 -3.29
C GLY A 133 28.76 30.36 -4.54
N TYR A 134 27.64 29.68 -4.34
CA TYR A 134 26.77 29.16 -5.39
C TYR A 134 25.41 29.85 -5.27
N SER A 135 24.84 30.32 -6.35
CA SER A 135 23.58 31.05 -6.34
C SER A 135 22.71 30.69 -7.53
N LEU A 136 21.45 30.35 -7.25
CA LEU A 136 20.45 29.97 -8.25
C LEU A 136 19.23 30.90 -8.14
N TRP A 137 18.85 31.52 -9.25
CA TRP A 137 17.55 32.14 -9.42
C TRP A 137 16.45 31.08 -9.40
N GLU A 138 16.64 29.99 -10.19
CA GLU A 138 15.69 28.89 -10.24
C GLU A 138 16.37 27.53 -10.44
N MET A 139 15.83 26.52 -9.75
CA MET A 139 16.10 25.11 -9.93
C MET A 139 14.78 24.40 -10.32
N GLU A 140 14.59 24.25 -11.60
CA GLU A 140 13.40 23.63 -12.16
C GLU A 140 13.67 22.13 -12.42
N VAL A 141 12.86 21.27 -11.83
CA VAL A 141 12.89 19.81 -12.04
C VAL A 141 11.62 19.41 -12.78
N TYR A 142 11.77 18.75 -13.91
CA TYR A 142 10.67 18.26 -14.73
C TYR A 142 10.65 16.74 -14.69
N GLY A 143 9.46 16.18 -14.57
CA GLY A 143 9.28 14.74 -14.48
C GLY A 143 7.83 14.38 -14.28
N ALA A 144 7.55 13.11 -14.24
CA ALA A 144 6.24 12.58 -13.88
C ALA A 144 6.32 11.82 -12.57
N PRO A 145 5.28 11.86 -11.72
CA PRO A 145 5.17 10.91 -10.63
C PRO A 145 5.38 9.51 -11.17
N VAL A 146 6.21 8.72 -10.48
CA VAL A 146 6.32 7.30 -10.83
C VAL A 146 4.96 6.68 -10.55
N SER A 147 4.23 6.32 -11.60
CA SER A 147 2.98 5.59 -11.47
C SER A 147 3.29 4.28 -10.73
N GLY A 148 2.81 4.14 -9.50
CA GLY A 148 3.18 3.05 -8.57
C GLY A 148 4.41 3.32 -7.69
N GLY A 149 4.99 4.55 -7.64
CA GLY A 149 6.19 4.88 -6.85
C GLY A 149 5.94 5.58 -5.50
N GLY A 150 4.72 5.92 -5.16
CA GLY A 150 4.30 6.24 -3.80
C GLY A 150 3.97 4.96 -3.02
N THR A 151 3.91 5.06 -1.68
CA THR A 151 3.31 3.97 -0.92
C THR A 151 1.83 3.82 -1.29
N PRO A 152 1.21 2.65 -1.09
CA PRO A 152 -0.21 2.45 -1.37
C PRO A 152 -1.12 3.55 -0.79
N VAL A 153 -0.85 3.97 0.45
CA VAL A 153 -1.61 5.03 1.13
C VAL A 153 -1.35 6.41 0.53
N GLN A 154 -0.12 6.70 0.07
CA GLN A 154 0.17 7.97 -0.61
C GLN A 154 -0.50 8.05 -1.98
N ALA A 155 -0.60 6.93 -2.69
CA ALA A 155 -1.23 6.87 -4.00
C ALA A 155 -2.77 6.93 -3.92
N ASN A 156 -3.36 6.34 -2.88
CA ASN A 156 -4.81 6.11 -2.81
C ASN A 156 -5.53 6.90 -1.72
N GLY A 157 -4.83 7.37 -0.68
CA GLY A 157 -5.42 8.15 0.43
C GLY A 157 -6.48 7.40 1.20
N GLN A 158 -7.54 8.09 1.62
CA GLN A 158 -8.70 7.48 2.30
C GLN A 158 -9.50 6.63 1.32
N LEU A 159 -9.64 5.35 1.64
CA LEU A 159 -10.45 4.43 0.84
C LEU A 159 -11.93 4.59 1.14
N ARG A 160 -12.76 4.29 0.14
CA ARG A 160 -14.21 4.26 0.27
C ARG A 160 -14.83 3.24 -0.68
N VAL A 161 -16.01 2.77 -0.32
CA VAL A 161 -16.83 1.96 -1.23
C VAL A 161 -17.61 2.88 -2.17
N CYS A 162 -17.48 2.67 -3.47
CA CYS A 162 -18.17 3.42 -4.52
C CYS A 162 -18.99 2.45 -5.38
N GLY A 163 -20.30 2.40 -5.13
CA GLY A 163 -21.16 1.37 -5.69
C GLY A 163 -20.76 0.00 -5.13
N ILE A 164 -20.30 -0.90 -6.00
CA ILE A 164 -19.88 -2.26 -5.63
C ILE A 164 -18.34 -2.43 -5.67
N LYS A 165 -17.58 -1.34 -5.62
CA LYS A 165 -16.12 -1.39 -5.75
C LYS A 165 -15.43 -0.62 -4.62
N LEU A 166 -14.18 -1.00 -4.32
CA LEU A 166 -13.29 -0.21 -3.51
C LEU A 166 -12.68 0.89 -4.38
N CYS A 167 -12.76 2.13 -3.89
CA CYS A 167 -12.20 3.30 -4.57
C CYS A 167 -11.23 4.04 -3.67
N ASN A 168 -10.27 4.71 -4.29
CA ASN A 168 -9.38 5.65 -3.62
C ASN A 168 -10.08 7.00 -3.33
N GLU A 169 -9.38 7.92 -2.67
CA GLU A 169 -9.91 9.25 -2.32
C GLU A 169 -10.32 10.08 -3.55
N HIS A 170 -9.73 9.77 -4.72
CA HIS A 170 -10.03 10.44 -6.01
C HIS A 170 -11.21 9.78 -6.76
N GLY A 171 -11.80 8.72 -6.22
CA GLY A 171 -12.91 7.99 -6.85
C GLY A 171 -12.52 6.97 -7.90
N LYS A 172 -11.22 6.72 -8.09
CA LYS A 172 -10.73 5.66 -8.98
C LYS A 172 -10.92 4.30 -8.31
N GLN A 173 -11.48 3.33 -9.03
CA GLN A 173 -11.57 1.94 -8.58
C GLN A 173 -10.17 1.34 -8.49
N ILE A 174 -9.88 0.65 -7.40
CA ILE A 174 -8.56 0.05 -7.11
C ILE A 174 -8.68 -1.41 -6.72
N GLN A 175 -7.55 -2.11 -6.74
CA GLN A 175 -7.39 -3.46 -6.23
C GLN A 175 -6.19 -3.49 -5.28
N LEU A 176 -6.39 -3.69 -3.99
CA LEU A 176 -5.31 -3.93 -3.04
C LEU A 176 -4.89 -5.40 -3.07
N ARG A 177 -3.59 -5.65 -2.95
CA ARG A 177 -2.98 -6.99 -2.91
C ARG A 177 -2.04 -7.08 -1.72
N GLY A 178 -2.14 -8.15 -0.94
CA GLY A 178 -1.28 -8.26 0.23
C GLY A 178 -1.30 -9.61 0.91
N MET A 179 -0.87 -9.59 2.16
CA MET A 179 -0.72 -10.77 3.00
C MET A 179 -1.51 -10.66 4.28
N SER A 180 -2.09 -11.77 4.71
CA SER A 180 -2.58 -11.95 6.07
C SER A 180 -1.45 -12.46 6.96
N SER A 181 -1.31 -11.91 8.17
CA SER A 181 -0.58 -12.62 9.20
C SER A 181 -1.22 -13.98 9.45
N HIS A 182 -0.49 -14.93 10.00
CA HIS A 182 -1.10 -16.02 10.79
C HIS A 182 -1.57 -15.45 12.13
N GLY A 183 -2.22 -16.26 12.97
CA GLY A 183 -2.60 -15.84 14.30
C GLY A 183 -1.42 -15.20 15.06
N ILE A 184 -1.60 -13.93 15.49
CA ILE A 184 -0.54 -13.15 16.14
C ILE A 184 -0.12 -13.73 17.51
N GLN A 185 -0.92 -14.62 18.11
CA GLN A 185 -0.55 -15.35 19.31
C GLN A 185 0.51 -16.43 19.05
N TRP A 186 0.53 -17.03 17.87
CA TRP A 186 1.45 -18.11 17.52
C TRP A 186 2.66 -17.65 16.72
N TYR A 187 2.44 -16.73 15.77
CA TYR A 187 3.45 -16.29 14.80
C TYR A 187 3.73 -14.79 14.85
N GLY A 188 3.49 -14.15 16.00
CA GLY A 188 3.77 -12.72 16.19
C GLY A 188 5.24 -12.36 15.94
N GLN A 189 6.19 -13.29 16.12
CA GLN A 189 7.61 -13.08 15.81
C GLN A 189 7.88 -12.90 14.31
N CYS A 190 6.96 -13.36 13.44
CA CYS A 190 7.04 -13.12 12.00
C CYS A 190 6.67 -11.68 11.61
N LEU A 191 6.10 -10.89 12.53
CA LEU A 191 5.63 -9.53 12.30
C LEU A 191 6.56 -8.54 13.01
N ASN A 192 7.67 -8.24 12.38
CA ASN A 192 8.70 -7.33 12.89
C ASN A 192 9.09 -6.32 11.82
N ASN A 193 9.97 -5.36 12.16
CA ASN A 193 10.37 -4.32 11.21
C ASN A 193 10.98 -4.91 9.93
N ALA A 194 11.88 -5.90 10.03
CA ALA A 194 12.54 -6.46 8.86
C ALA A 194 11.56 -7.19 7.92
N SER A 195 10.61 -7.94 8.49
CA SER A 195 9.60 -8.66 7.71
C SER A 195 8.61 -7.72 7.03
N LEU A 196 8.16 -6.67 7.73
CA LEU A 196 7.24 -5.69 7.15
C LEU A 196 7.94 -4.74 6.17
N ASP A 197 9.24 -4.46 6.35
CA ASP A 197 10.06 -3.79 5.34
C ASP A 197 10.17 -4.63 4.06
N ALA A 198 10.36 -5.94 4.19
CA ALA A 198 10.36 -6.85 3.06
C ALA A 198 8.98 -6.90 2.39
N LEU A 199 7.90 -7.00 3.16
CA LEU A 199 6.53 -7.02 2.64
C LEU A 199 6.23 -5.74 1.84
N ALA A 200 6.56 -4.56 2.37
CA ALA A 200 6.32 -3.29 1.70
C ALA A 200 7.26 -3.04 0.50
N ASN A 201 8.57 -3.29 0.66
CA ASN A 201 9.57 -2.84 -0.31
C ASN A 201 10.00 -3.93 -1.31
N ASP A 202 10.07 -5.21 -0.88
CA ASP A 202 10.44 -6.31 -1.74
C ASP A 202 9.21 -7.00 -2.36
N TRP A 203 8.17 -7.26 -1.59
CA TRP A 203 6.92 -7.84 -2.11
C TRP A 203 6.02 -6.81 -2.81
N LYS A 204 6.16 -5.51 -2.47
CA LYS A 204 5.30 -4.44 -2.97
C LYS A 204 3.82 -4.60 -2.56
N ALA A 205 3.61 -5.13 -1.35
CA ALA A 205 2.26 -5.33 -0.85
C ALA A 205 1.58 -4.00 -0.49
N ASP A 206 0.30 -3.91 -0.83
CA ASP A 206 -0.55 -2.74 -0.54
C ASP A 206 -1.11 -2.79 0.88
N VAL A 207 -1.35 -4.00 1.39
CA VAL A 207 -2.11 -4.21 2.61
C VAL A 207 -1.56 -5.38 3.44
N LEU A 208 -1.56 -5.18 4.77
CA LEU A 208 -1.36 -6.21 5.78
C LEU A 208 -2.70 -6.49 6.47
N ARG A 209 -3.16 -7.74 6.50
CA ARG A 209 -4.25 -8.18 7.36
C ARG A 209 -3.70 -8.71 8.67
N ILE A 210 -4.20 -8.20 9.79
CA ILE A 210 -3.75 -8.51 11.15
C ILE A 210 -4.74 -9.48 11.77
N SER A 211 -4.43 -10.78 11.75
CA SER A 211 -5.34 -11.84 12.21
C SER A 211 -5.24 -12.00 13.73
N MET A 212 -6.09 -11.26 14.44
CA MET A 212 -6.18 -11.28 15.89
C MET A 212 -7.24 -12.29 16.34
N TYR A 213 -6.82 -13.52 16.61
CA TYR A 213 -7.69 -14.59 17.14
C TYR A 213 -8.32 -14.20 18.48
N ILE A 214 -9.59 -14.56 18.64
CA ILE A 214 -10.32 -14.28 19.88
C ILE A 214 -10.07 -15.40 20.89
N GLN A 215 -10.32 -16.64 20.47
CA GLN A 215 -10.06 -17.88 21.21
C GLN A 215 -8.66 -18.42 20.87
N GLU A 216 -8.41 -19.64 21.22
CA GLU A 216 -7.18 -20.39 20.87
C GLU A 216 -5.89 -19.73 21.41
N GLY A 217 -5.97 -19.20 22.63
CA GLY A 217 -4.85 -18.48 23.26
C GLY A 217 -4.72 -17.02 22.77
N GLY A 218 -5.73 -16.50 22.08
CA GLY A 218 -5.78 -15.14 21.58
C GLY A 218 -6.37 -14.12 22.56
N TYR A 219 -7.13 -13.17 22.03
CA TYR A 219 -7.64 -11.97 22.72
C TYR A 219 -8.30 -12.28 24.09
N GLU A 220 -9.12 -13.34 24.19
CA GLU A 220 -9.81 -13.64 25.44
C GLU A 220 -8.89 -14.00 26.62
N THR A 221 -7.64 -14.41 26.34
CA THR A 221 -6.67 -14.79 27.39
C THR A 221 -5.98 -13.56 27.99
N ASP A 222 -5.71 -12.54 27.17
CA ASP A 222 -5.14 -11.26 27.60
C ASP A 222 -5.57 -10.14 26.62
N PRO A 223 -6.76 -9.57 26.81
CA PRO A 223 -7.29 -8.53 25.93
C PRO A 223 -6.34 -7.32 25.78
N ARG A 224 -5.64 -6.94 26.86
CA ARG A 224 -4.73 -5.79 26.81
C ARG A 224 -3.52 -6.06 25.92
N LEU A 225 -2.86 -7.21 26.13
CA LEU A 225 -1.70 -7.61 25.35
C LEU A 225 -2.02 -7.65 23.84
N PHE A 226 -3.15 -8.27 23.48
CA PHE A 226 -3.52 -8.42 22.07
C PHE A 226 -3.97 -7.09 21.43
N THR A 227 -4.68 -6.25 22.16
CA THR A 227 -5.00 -4.90 21.68
C THR A 227 -3.74 -4.07 21.44
N ASP A 228 -2.76 -4.10 22.36
CA ASP A 228 -1.49 -3.40 22.21
C ASP A 228 -0.66 -3.93 21.03
N ARG A 229 -0.68 -5.23 20.78
CA ARG A 229 -0.04 -5.84 19.59
C ARG A 229 -0.69 -5.33 18.30
N VAL A 230 -2.03 -5.30 18.23
CA VAL A 230 -2.75 -4.78 17.07
C VAL A 230 -2.41 -3.31 16.84
N HIS A 231 -2.40 -2.48 17.90
CA HIS A 231 -1.96 -1.08 17.81
C HIS A 231 -0.56 -0.96 17.21
N SER A 232 0.39 -1.75 17.71
CA SER A 232 1.77 -1.75 17.20
C SER A 232 1.84 -2.12 15.72
N LEU A 233 1.10 -3.15 15.29
CA LEU A 233 1.09 -3.60 13.90
C LEU A 233 0.44 -2.58 12.96
N ILE A 234 -0.62 -1.88 13.40
CA ILE A 234 -1.19 -0.75 12.65
C ILE A 234 -0.14 0.35 12.46
N GLU A 235 0.59 0.72 13.53
CA GLU A 235 1.66 1.74 13.42
C GLU A 235 2.78 1.29 12.49
N MET A 236 3.17 0.02 12.54
CA MET A 236 4.20 -0.53 11.65
C MET A 236 3.77 -0.54 10.18
N ALA A 237 2.52 -0.87 9.88
CA ALA A 237 1.95 -0.77 8.53
C ALA A 237 1.86 0.69 8.07
N THR A 238 1.38 1.59 8.94
CA THR A 238 1.29 3.04 8.68
C THR A 238 2.66 3.64 8.34
N ALA A 239 3.70 3.29 9.10
CA ALA A 239 5.06 3.78 8.87
C ALA A 239 5.61 3.40 7.49
N ARG A 240 5.09 2.34 6.88
CA ARG A 240 5.45 1.83 5.55
C ARG A 240 4.47 2.24 4.45
N GLY A 241 3.42 2.99 4.83
CA GLY A 241 2.37 3.42 3.92
C GLY A 241 1.54 2.27 3.35
N MET A 242 1.47 1.15 4.04
CA MET A 242 0.55 0.06 3.74
C MET A 242 -0.80 0.28 4.44
N TYR A 243 -1.85 -0.24 3.83
CA TYR A 243 -3.14 -0.40 4.52
C TYR A 243 -3.05 -1.50 5.56
N ALA A 244 -3.88 -1.40 6.61
CA ALA A 244 -3.98 -2.39 7.68
C ALA A 244 -5.44 -2.83 7.82
N ILE A 245 -5.72 -4.11 7.60
CA ILE A 245 -7.01 -4.70 7.94
C ILE A 245 -6.90 -5.23 9.36
N VAL A 246 -7.73 -4.71 10.26
CA VAL A 246 -7.85 -5.18 11.64
C VAL A 246 -8.92 -6.24 11.68
N ASP A 247 -8.48 -7.49 11.75
CA ASP A 247 -9.34 -8.66 11.67
C ASP A 247 -9.69 -9.23 13.06
N TRP A 248 -10.98 -9.20 13.38
CA TRP A 248 -11.58 -9.91 14.50
C TRP A 248 -11.70 -11.38 14.12
N HIS A 249 -10.59 -12.11 14.32
CA HIS A 249 -10.41 -13.47 13.79
C HIS A 249 -11.15 -14.52 14.62
N MET A 250 -12.46 -14.59 14.43
CA MET A 250 -13.29 -15.62 15.02
C MET A 250 -13.33 -16.88 14.13
N LEU A 251 -13.24 -18.05 14.72
CA LEU A 251 -13.31 -19.34 14.07
C LEU A 251 -14.06 -20.37 14.92
N THR A 252 -13.52 -20.73 16.11
CA THR A 252 -14.24 -21.46 17.14
C THR A 252 -15.22 -20.51 17.82
N HIS A 253 -16.41 -21.03 18.21
CA HIS A 253 -17.61 -20.23 18.39
C HIS A 253 -17.90 -19.38 17.14
N GLY A 254 -18.31 -20.07 16.08
CA GLY A 254 -18.60 -19.47 14.79
C GLY A 254 -19.74 -18.44 14.79
N ASP A 255 -20.50 -18.34 15.89
CA ASP A 255 -21.51 -17.30 16.08
C ASP A 255 -20.85 -15.99 16.52
N PRO A 256 -20.90 -14.93 15.69
CA PRO A 256 -20.30 -13.65 16.01
C PRO A 256 -20.95 -12.97 17.23
N MET A 257 -22.21 -13.27 17.52
CA MET A 257 -22.93 -12.74 18.68
C MET A 257 -22.32 -13.19 20.01
N TYR A 258 -21.68 -14.37 20.04
CA TYR A 258 -21.00 -14.88 21.24
C TYR A 258 -19.94 -13.90 21.78
N ASN A 259 -19.23 -13.25 20.88
CA ASN A 259 -18.15 -12.31 21.21
C ASN A 259 -18.53 -10.84 21.06
N LEU A 260 -19.80 -10.49 20.81
CA LEU A 260 -20.22 -9.12 20.53
C LEU A 260 -19.79 -8.09 21.61
N GLY A 261 -19.89 -8.45 22.90
CA GLY A 261 -19.46 -7.58 23.99
C GLY A 261 -17.96 -7.28 23.95
N ARG A 262 -17.13 -8.30 23.69
CA ARG A 262 -15.66 -8.17 23.51
C ARG A 262 -15.33 -7.36 22.26
N ALA A 263 -16.02 -7.62 21.15
CA ALA A 263 -15.84 -6.91 19.90
C ALA A 263 -16.13 -5.40 20.05
N ARG A 264 -17.20 -5.03 20.75
CA ARG A 264 -17.51 -3.64 21.06
C ARG A 264 -16.38 -2.96 21.82
N THR A 265 -15.84 -3.59 22.87
CA THR A 265 -14.72 -3.04 23.64
C THR A 265 -13.48 -2.86 22.76
N PHE A 266 -13.11 -3.89 22.02
CA PHE A 266 -11.93 -3.88 21.15
C PHE A 266 -12.03 -2.82 20.05
N PHE A 267 -13.10 -2.83 19.26
CA PHE A 267 -13.24 -1.89 18.16
C PHE A 267 -13.46 -0.45 18.61
N THR A 268 -14.06 -0.22 19.78
CA THR A 268 -14.12 1.14 20.35
C THR A 268 -12.71 1.69 20.54
N GLU A 269 -11.81 0.93 21.18
CA GLU A 269 -10.44 1.37 21.44
C GLU A 269 -9.63 1.54 20.15
N ILE A 270 -9.71 0.57 19.22
CA ILE A 270 -9.00 0.65 17.96
C ILE A 270 -9.47 1.88 17.15
N ALA A 271 -10.77 2.08 17.02
CA ALA A 271 -11.32 3.20 16.27
C ALA A 271 -11.00 4.55 16.93
N GLN A 272 -11.09 4.67 18.26
CA GLN A 272 -10.71 5.89 18.97
C GLN A 272 -9.25 6.28 18.74
N ARG A 273 -8.34 5.32 18.78
CA ARG A 273 -6.90 5.57 18.68
C ARG A 273 -6.43 5.85 17.27
N HIS A 274 -7.09 5.28 16.27
CA HIS A 274 -6.63 5.32 14.88
C HIS A 274 -7.54 6.10 13.91
N ASN A 275 -8.56 6.80 14.39
CA ASN A 275 -9.54 7.55 13.59
C ASN A 275 -8.95 8.64 12.68
N GLY A 276 -7.73 9.10 12.96
CA GLY A 276 -7.02 10.05 12.07
C GLY A 276 -6.19 9.40 10.97
N LYS A 277 -6.18 8.06 10.88
CA LYS A 277 -5.39 7.30 9.91
C LYS A 277 -6.25 6.94 8.70
N ARG A 278 -5.71 7.18 7.51
CA ARG A 278 -6.37 6.86 6.24
C ARG A 278 -6.18 5.41 5.78
N ASN A 279 -5.39 4.63 6.52
CA ASN A 279 -4.95 3.31 6.12
C ASN A 279 -5.55 2.16 6.92
N VAL A 280 -6.54 2.40 7.77
CA VAL A 280 -7.18 1.35 8.58
C VAL A 280 -8.49 0.90 7.93
N LEU A 281 -8.68 -0.42 7.86
CA LEU A 281 -9.92 -1.09 7.51
C LEU A 281 -10.28 -2.03 8.66
N TYR A 282 -11.57 -2.20 8.94
CA TYR A 282 -12.06 -3.05 10.03
C TYR A 282 -12.76 -4.28 9.48
N GLU A 283 -12.22 -5.48 9.74
CA GLU A 283 -12.90 -6.74 9.45
C GLU A 283 -13.55 -7.24 10.74
N ILE A 284 -14.88 -7.13 10.81
CA ILE A 284 -15.61 -7.30 12.06
C ILE A 284 -15.94 -8.76 12.41
N ALA A 285 -15.77 -9.68 11.48
CA ALA A 285 -15.91 -11.11 11.70
C ALA A 285 -15.16 -11.86 10.60
N ASN A 286 -14.18 -12.69 10.95
CA ASN A 286 -13.39 -13.48 10.01
C ASN A 286 -14.26 -14.54 9.28
N GLU A 287 -14.72 -15.54 10.00
CA GLU A 287 -15.40 -16.72 9.43
C GLU A 287 -16.62 -17.16 10.26
N PRO A 288 -17.75 -16.41 10.17
CA PRO A 288 -18.99 -16.88 10.75
C PRO A 288 -19.38 -18.26 10.25
N ASN A 289 -19.58 -19.21 11.17
CA ASN A 289 -19.80 -20.62 10.81
C ASN A 289 -20.69 -21.34 11.85
N GLY A 290 -21.21 -22.50 11.44
CA GLY A 290 -22.14 -23.32 12.22
C GLY A 290 -23.57 -23.25 11.68
N ASP A 291 -24.33 -24.32 11.85
CA ASP A 291 -25.67 -24.46 11.26
C ASP A 291 -26.68 -23.42 11.74
N ALA A 292 -26.51 -22.97 13.00
CA ALA A 292 -27.37 -21.93 13.59
C ALA A 292 -26.99 -20.52 13.17
N VAL A 293 -25.81 -20.31 12.57
CA VAL A 293 -25.32 -19.00 12.17
C VAL A 293 -25.85 -18.66 10.78
N THR A 294 -27.04 -18.11 10.75
CA THR A 294 -27.70 -17.65 9.51
C THR A 294 -27.18 -16.28 9.10
N TRP A 295 -27.44 -15.86 7.87
CA TRP A 295 -27.15 -14.51 7.41
C TRP A 295 -27.84 -13.43 8.28
N SER A 296 -29.05 -13.70 8.77
CA SER A 296 -29.75 -12.78 9.68
C SER A 296 -28.96 -12.54 10.99
N VAL A 297 -28.39 -13.58 11.58
CA VAL A 297 -27.57 -13.45 12.80
C VAL A 297 -26.32 -12.58 12.54
N ILE A 298 -25.66 -12.80 11.40
CA ILE A 298 -24.47 -12.02 11.02
C ILE A 298 -24.83 -10.56 10.75
N ARG A 299 -25.95 -10.32 10.06
CA ARG A 299 -26.47 -8.98 9.77
C ARG A 299 -26.84 -8.25 11.07
N ASP A 300 -27.50 -8.92 12.01
CA ASP A 300 -27.87 -8.34 13.31
C ASP A 300 -26.62 -8.01 14.17
N TYR A 301 -25.58 -8.83 14.08
CA TYR A 301 -24.27 -8.52 14.65
C TYR A 301 -23.64 -7.27 14.02
N ALA A 302 -23.60 -7.20 12.69
CA ALA A 302 -23.07 -6.06 11.97
C ALA A 302 -23.82 -4.76 12.31
N HIS A 303 -25.15 -4.78 12.35
CA HIS A 303 -25.98 -3.62 12.75
C HIS A 303 -25.70 -3.14 14.17
N GLN A 304 -25.24 -4.02 15.07
CA GLN A 304 -24.90 -3.65 16.43
C GLN A 304 -23.45 -3.18 16.60
N LEU A 305 -22.53 -3.61 15.74
CA LEU A 305 -21.10 -3.29 15.88
C LEU A 305 -20.67 -2.12 14.98
N ILE A 306 -21.19 -2.01 13.76
CA ILE A 306 -20.84 -0.94 12.84
C ILE A 306 -21.05 0.46 13.45
N PRO A 307 -22.17 0.77 14.13
CA PRO A 307 -22.35 2.07 14.78
C PRO A 307 -21.30 2.38 15.85
N VAL A 308 -20.79 1.37 16.55
CA VAL A 308 -19.72 1.53 17.55
C VAL A 308 -18.43 2.03 16.90
N ILE A 309 -18.04 1.45 15.76
CA ILE A 309 -16.88 1.90 15.00
C ILE A 309 -17.12 3.30 14.43
N ARG A 310 -18.28 3.50 13.79
CA ARG A 310 -18.65 4.78 13.13
C ARG A 310 -18.72 5.98 14.07
N GLN A 311 -18.98 5.75 15.36
CA GLN A 311 -18.96 6.80 16.38
C GLN A 311 -17.58 7.47 16.48
N HIS A 312 -16.51 6.74 16.16
CA HIS A 312 -15.12 7.18 16.31
C HIS A 312 -14.40 7.32 14.98
N ASP A 313 -14.67 6.45 14.02
CA ASP A 313 -14.08 6.43 12.68
C ASP A 313 -15.20 6.33 11.63
N PRO A 314 -15.73 7.48 11.16
CA PRO A 314 -16.84 7.50 10.21
C PRO A 314 -16.46 7.08 8.79
N ASP A 315 -15.17 7.17 8.42
CA ASP A 315 -14.74 7.15 7.03
C ASP A 315 -14.08 5.83 6.58
N ALA A 316 -13.57 5.00 7.51
CA ALA A 316 -12.90 3.77 7.18
C ALA A 316 -13.84 2.71 6.59
N PRO A 317 -13.44 1.93 5.57
CA PRO A 317 -14.23 0.79 5.12
C PRO A 317 -14.35 -0.29 6.20
N ILE A 318 -15.54 -0.87 6.32
CA ILE A 318 -15.80 -2.00 7.22
C ILE A 318 -16.09 -3.24 6.38
N LEU A 319 -15.40 -4.34 6.71
CA LEU A 319 -15.49 -5.63 6.05
C LEU A 319 -16.34 -6.55 6.92
N VAL A 320 -17.43 -7.06 6.37
CA VAL A 320 -18.40 -7.90 7.07
C VAL A 320 -18.23 -9.35 6.64
N GLY A 321 -17.89 -10.23 7.59
CA GLY A 321 -17.82 -11.67 7.35
C GLY A 321 -19.14 -12.22 6.85
N THR A 322 -19.07 -13.20 5.97
CA THR A 322 -20.26 -13.82 5.40
C THR A 322 -20.49 -15.25 5.92
N ARG A 323 -21.69 -15.78 5.71
CA ARG A 323 -22.08 -17.09 6.22
C ARG A 323 -21.19 -18.22 5.68
N ALA A 324 -21.07 -19.28 6.47
CA ALA A 324 -20.39 -20.52 6.15
C ALA A 324 -18.92 -20.31 5.76
N TRP A 325 -18.12 -19.83 6.75
CA TRP A 325 -16.68 -19.54 6.63
C TRP A 325 -16.38 -18.48 5.56
N SER A 326 -17.12 -17.37 5.60
CA SER A 326 -16.97 -16.26 4.65
C SER A 326 -16.99 -16.69 3.18
N SER A 327 -17.80 -17.72 2.85
CA SER A 327 -17.94 -18.26 1.49
C SER A 327 -19.17 -17.75 0.74
N LEU A 328 -19.83 -16.67 1.21
CA LEU A 328 -21.14 -16.22 0.70
C LEU A 328 -22.21 -17.31 0.80
N GLY A 329 -22.11 -18.20 1.79
CA GLY A 329 -23.03 -19.29 1.99
C GLY A 329 -22.71 -20.58 1.26
N VAL A 330 -21.77 -20.60 0.30
CA VAL A 330 -21.51 -21.77 -0.57
C VAL A 330 -21.13 -23.01 0.23
N SER A 331 -20.28 -22.89 1.25
CA SER A 331 -19.90 -24.02 2.12
C SER A 331 -21.09 -24.62 2.90
N GLY A 332 -22.17 -23.85 3.06
CA GLY A 332 -23.42 -24.25 3.71
C GLY A 332 -24.55 -24.62 2.71
N GLY A 333 -24.24 -24.79 1.44
CA GLY A 333 -25.22 -25.14 0.38
C GLY A 333 -26.09 -23.96 -0.07
N GLY A 334 -25.73 -22.72 0.29
CA GLY A 334 -26.35 -21.48 -0.17
C GLY A 334 -25.54 -20.77 -1.25
N ASP A 335 -25.82 -19.50 -1.46
CA ASP A 335 -25.09 -18.63 -2.37
C ASP A 335 -25.24 -17.13 -1.95
N GLU A 336 -24.79 -16.22 -2.81
CA GLU A 336 -24.78 -14.78 -2.58
C GLU A 336 -26.18 -14.14 -2.46
N THR A 337 -27.25 -14.84 -2.86
CA THR A 337 -28.60 -14.24 -2.93
C THR A 337 -29.14 -13.85 -1.57
N GLU A 338 -28.80 -14.59 -0.51
CA GLU A 338 -29.24 -14.23 0.85
C GLU A 338 -28.75 -12.83 1.28
N ILE A 339 -27.54 -12.43 0.85
CA ILE A 339 -26.95 -11.12 1.14
C ILE A 339 -27.56 -10.07 0.21
N VAL A 340 -27.69 -10.39 -1.07
CA VAL A 340 -28.26 -9.48 -2.07
C VAL A 340 -29.69 -9.07 -1.72
N ASP A 341 -30.49 -10.04 -1.26
CA ASP A 341 -31.91 -9.80 -0.92
C ASP A 341 -32.08 -9.11 0.43
N ASN A 342 -31.11 -9.25 1.34
CA ASN A 342 -31.12 -8.67 2.67
C ASN A 342 -29.75 -8.08 3.04
N PRO A 343 -29.27 -7.03 2.38
CA PRO A 343 -27.96 -6.46 2.67
C PRO A 343 -27.90 -5.85 4.08
N VAL A 344 -26.70 -5.64 4.58
CA VAL A 344 -26.48 -4.82 5.78
C VAL A 344 -26.81 -3.36 5.42
N ASP A 345 -27.70 -2.75 6.19
CA ASP A 345 -28.07 -1.34 6.02
C ASP A 345 -27.00 -0.43 6.68
N ALA A 346 -25.89 -0.27 5.98
CA ALA A 346 -24.81 0.62 6.40
C ALA A 346 -23.98 1.06 5.18
N ALA A 347 -23.49 2.30 5.23
CA ALA A 347 -22.62 2.85 4.19
C ALA A 347 -21.16 2.39 4.38
N ASN A 348 -20.41 2.42 3.30
CA ASN A 348 -18.97 2.17 3.27
C ASN A 348 -18.58 0.81 3.87
N ILE A 349 -19.32 -0.24 3.51
CA ILE A 349 -19.07 -1.63 3.90
C ILE A 349 -18.79 -2.48 2.67
N MET A 350 -18.04 -3.58 2.88
CA MET A 350 -17.83 -4.64 1.89
C MET A 350 -18.09 -5.99 2.56
N TYR A 351 -18.35 -7.01 1.75
CA TYR A 351 -18.55 -8.38 2.21
C TYR A 351 -17.31 -9.21 1.94
N THR A 352 -16.89 -10.03 2.91
CA THR A 352 -15.71 -10.86 2.76
C THR A 352 -16.02 -12.13 1.99
N PHE A 353 -15.03 -12.59 1.25
CA PHE A 353 -15.06 -13.91 0.62
C PHE A 353 -13.72 -14.61 0.86
N HIS A 354 -13.79 -15.88 1.30
CA HIS A 354 -12.64 -16.74 1.52
C HIS A 354 -12.65 -17.93 0.59
N PHE A 355 -11.48 -18.31 0.09
CA PHE A 355 -11.34 -19.54 -0.70
C PHE A 355 -9.96 -20.19 -0.53
N TYR A 356 -9.92 -21.49 -0.69
CA TYR A 356 -8.70 -22.29 -0.76
C TYR A 356 -8.73 -23.10 -2.05
N ALA A 357 -7.85 -22.80 -2.97
CA ALA A 357 -7.97 -23.23 -4.37
C ALA A 357 -8.00 -24.76 -4.54
N ALA A 358 -7.23 -25.50 -3.73
CA ALA A 358 -7.23 -26.96 -3.80
C ALA A 358 -8.52 -27.62 -3.26
N SER A 359 -9.35 -26.89 -2.49
CA SER A 359 -10.63 -27.36 -1.95
C SER A 359 -11.83 -26.80 -2.68
N HIS A 360 -11.77 -25.54 -3.14
CA HIS A 360 -12.90 -24.76 -3.58
C HIS A 360 -12.91 -24.65 -5.11
N GLY A 361 -13.82 -25.41 -5.73
CA GLY A 361 -13.94 -25.54 -7.18
C GLY A 361 -14.85 -24.47 -7.83
N SER A 362 -15.46 -24.87 -8.95
CA SER A 362 -16.26 -23.99 -9.82
C SER A 362 -17.48 -23.37 -9.12
N ALA A 363 -18.09 -24.05 -8.14
CA ALA A 363 -19.23 -23.51 -7.41
C ALA A 363 -18.85 -22.19 -6.70
N TYR A 364 -17.70 -22.15 -6.00
CA TYR A 364 -17.19 -20.96 -5.33
C TYR A 364 -16.80 -19.86 -6.32
N LEU A 365 -16.09 -20.21 -7.41
CA LEU A 365 -15.68 -19.26 -8.44
C LEU A 365 -16.90 -18.62 -9.11
N ASN A 366 -17.93 -19.41 -9.43
CA ASN A 366 -19.16 -18.93 -10.06
C ASN A 366 -19.96 -18.01 -9.12
N THR A 367 -20.07 -18.38 -7.84
CA THR A 367 -20.72 -17.54 -6.81
C THR A 367 -19.99 -16.22 -6.64
N LEU A 368 -18.65 -16.23 -6.52
CA LEU A 368 -17.84 -15.02 -6.45
C LEU A 368 -18.04 -14.14 -7.69
N SER A 369 -18.08 -14.74 -8.88
CA SER A 369 -18.29 -13.99 -10.13
C SER A 369 -19.64 -13.27 -10.16
N ARG A 370 -20.73 -13.95 -9.75
CA ARG A 370 -22.07 -13.33 -9.69
C ARG A 370 -22.18 -12.29 -8.58
N ALA A 371 -21.63 -12.59 -7.40
CA ALA A 371 -21.61 -11.68 -6.26
C ALA A 371 -20.90 -10.36 -6.60
N ALA A 372 -19.77 -10.43 -7.30
CA ALA A 372 -18.95 -9.27 -7.67
C ALA A 372 -19.65 -8.27 -8.64
N ASP A 373 -20.76 -8.69 -9.27
CA ASP A 373 -21.60 -7.83 -10.12
C ASP A 373 -22.77 -7.19 -9.35
N ARG A 374 -22.96 -7.56 -8.07
CA ARG A 374 -24.10 -7.15 -7.25
C ARG A 374 -23.73 -6.59 -5.89
N LEU A 375 -22.58 -7.00 -5.35
CA LEU A 375 -22.12 -6.69 -3.99
C LEU A 375 -20.68 -6.14 -4.01
N PRO A 376 -20.32 -5.26 -3.09
CA PRO A 376 -18.94 -4.87 -2.83
C PRO A 376 -18.21 -6.01 -2.10
N ILE A 377 -17.32 -6.70 -2.80
CA ILE A 377 -16.59 -7.88 -2.27
C ILE A 377 -15.12 -7.55 -2.03
N PHE A 378 -14.58 -8.07 -0.93
CA PHE A 378 -13.14 -8.15 -0.64
C PHE A 378 -12.78 -9.60 -0.31
N VAL A 379 -11.76 -10.16 -0.95
CA VAL A 379 -11.21 -11.46 -0.58
C VAL A 379 -10.19 -11.25 0.53
N THR A 380 -10.64 -11.32 1.77
CA THR A 380 -9.81 -11.05 2.94
C THR A 380 -8.94 -12.24 3.34
N GLU A 381 -9.19 -13.40 2.74
CA GLU A 381 -8.36 -14.59 2.93
C GLU A 381 -8.45 -15.53 1.73
N PHE A 382 -7.29 -15.96 1.21
CA PHE A 382 -7.26 -17.10 0.29
C PHE A 382 -5.97 -17.91 0.43
N GLY A 383 -6.05 -19.20 0.09
CA GLY A 383 -4.90 -20.10 0.02
C GLY A 383 -4.81 -20.84 -1.31
N THR A 384 -3.59 -21.18 -1.71
CA THR A 384 -3.33 -22.03 -2.90
C THR A 384 -3.53 -23.52 -2.62
N GLN A 385 -3.42 -23.89 -1.34
CA GLN A 385 -3.57 -25.24 -0.80
C GLN A 385 -5.04 -25.56 -0.43
N SER A 386 -5.25 -26.66 0.31
CA SER A 386 -6.59 -27.01 0.81
C SER A 386 -7.02 -26.14 2.01
N ALA A 387 -8.31 -26.17 2.32
CA ALA A 387 -8.89 -25.42 3.45
C ALA A 387 -8.39 -25.88 4.83
N SER A 388 -7.67 -27.00 4.93
CA SER A 388 -6.96 -27.37 6.16
C SER A 388 -5.71 -26.55 6.45
N GLY A 389 -5.34 -25.65 5.53
CA GLY A 389 -4.08 -24.89 5.59
C GLY A 389 -2.85 -25.68 5.11
N ASP A 390 -3.03 -26.95 4.69
CA ASP A 390 -1.96 -27.85 4.29
C ASP A 390 -2.32 -28.62 3.00
N GLY A 391 -1.40 -29.44 2.50
CA GLY A 391 -1.57 -30.27 1.30
C GLY A 391 -1.01 -29.63 0.03
N ALA A 392 -1.31 -30.22 -1.12
CA ALA A 392 -0.80 -29.73 -2.40
C ALA A 392 -1.38 -28.38 -2.79
N ASN A 393 -0.57 -27.55 -3.42
CA ASN A 393 -1.02 -26.28 -4.01
C ASN A 393 -1.71 -26.53 -5.36
N ASP A 394 -2.83 -25.85 -5.60
CA ASP A 394 -3.47 -25.79 -6.93
C ASP A 394 -3.24 -24.38 -7.53
N PHE A 395 -2.06 -24.16 -8.09
CA PHE A 395 -1.72 -22.89 -8.72
C PHE A 395 -2.56 -22.56 -9.96
N ALA A 396 -3.00 -23.59 -10.69
CA ALA A 396 -3.82 -23.39 -11.88
C ALA A 396 -5.19 -22.79 -11.49
N ARG A 397 -5.84 -23.35 -10.47
CA ARG A 397 -7.10 -22.84 -9.98
C ARG A 397 -6.93 -21.51 -9.22
N SER A 398 -5.85 -21.36 -8.45
CA SER A 398 -5.49 -20.08 -7.84
C SER A 398 -5.39 -18.98 -8.88
N GLN A 399 -4.79 -19.24 -10.03
CA GLN A 399 -4.70 -18.26 -11.12
C GLN A 399 -6.07 -17.91 -11.69
N GLN A 400 -6.98 -18.90 -11.87
CA GLN A 400 -8.36 -18.62 -12.31
C GLN A 400 -9.10 -17.66 -11.37
N TYR A 401 -8.92 -17.83 -10.04
CA TYR A 401 -9.44 -16.87 -9.06
C TYR A 401 -8.80 -15.49 -9.22
N LEU A 402 -7.47 -15.40 -9.26
CA LEU A 402 -6.80 -14.11 -9.37
C LEU A 402 -7.12 -13.38 -10.68
N ASP A 403 -7.32 -14.09 -11.78
CA ASP A 403 -7.76 -13.51 -13.06
C ASP A 403 -9.17 -12.90 -12.93
N LEU A 404 -10.09 -13.58 -12.25
CA LEU A 404 -11.42 -13.04 -11.94
C LEU A 404 -11.32 -11.82 -11.03
N LEU A 405 -10.48 -11.87 -9.97
CA LEU A 405 -10.29 -10.77 -9.05
C LEU A 405 -9.72 -9.54 -9.77
N ALA A 406 -8.76 -9.72 -10.66
CA ALA A 406 -8.19 -8.64 -11.48
C ALA A 406 -9.24 -8.05 -12.44
N GLN A 407 -9.98 -8.90 -13.16
CA GLN A 407 -11.05 -8.48 -14.06
C GLN A 407 -12.12 -7.65 -13.35
N LYS A 408 -12.50 -8.05 -12.14
CA LYS A 408 -13.57 -7.42 -11.35
C LYS A 408 -13.07 -6.34 -10.39
N LYS A 409 -11.76 -6.06 -10.34
CA LYS A 409 -11.14 -5.13 -9.37
C LYS A 409 -11.49 -5.47 -7.93
N ILE A 410 -11.34 -6.74 -7.55
CA ILE A 410 -11.57 -7.21 -6.17
C ILE A 410 -10.24 -7.31 -5.46
N SER A 411 -10.09 -6.59 -4.36
CA SER A 411 -8.92 -6.63 -3.49
C SER A 411 -8.78 -7.98 -2.80
N TRP A 412 -7.53 -8.39 -2.50
CA TRP A 412 -7.28 -9.68 -1.90
C TRP A 412 -6.05 -9.71 -0.99
N VAL A 413 -6.06 -10.60 0.02
CA VAL A 413 -4.89 -10.97 0.81
C VAL A 413 -4.74 -12.50 0.86
N ASN A 414 -3.51 -12.96 0.83
CA ASN A 414 -3.20 -14.39 0.91
C ASN A 414 -2.97 -14.83 2.36
N TRP A 415 -3.41 -16.01 2.71
CA TRP A 415 -3.12 -16.72 3.94
C TRP A 415 -1.94 -17.67 3.75
N ASN A 416 -0.74 -17.56 4.45
CA ASN A 416 -0.45 -16.57 5.46
C ASN A 416 1.05 -16.20 5.50
N PHE A 417 1.37 -15.05 6.07
CA PHE A 417 2.72 -14.51 6.22
C PHE A 417 3.37 -15.02 7.52
N SER A 418 3.75 -16.31 7.53
CA SER A 418 4.43 -16.96 8.64
C SER A 418 5.40 -18.03 8.16
N ASP A 419 6.14 -18.63 9.10
CA ASP A 419 7.00 -19.80 8.89
C ASP A 419 6.41 -21.08 9.51
N ASP A 420 5.07 -21.16 9.59
CA ASP A 420 4.36 -22.40 9.94
C ASP A 420 4.81 -23.55 9.02
N PHE A 421 4.86 -24.76 9.56
CA PHE A 421 5.30 -25.93 8.79
C PHE A 421 4.36 -26.31 7.65
N ARG A 422 3.05 -25.95 7.72
CA ARG A 422 2.03 -26.25 6.70
C ARG A 422 2.30 -25.48 5.40
N THR A 423 1.81 -26.03 4.29
CA THR A 423 2.04 -25.48 2.94
C THR A 423 1.45 -24.10 2.71
N GLY A 424 0.42 -23.70 3.47
CA GLY A 424 -0.19 -22.37 3.40
C GLY A 424 0.67 -21.22 3.90
N ALA A 425 1.70 -21.51 4.70
CA ALA A 425 2.65 -20.49 5.14
C ALA A 425 3.67 -20.18 4.02
N VAL A 426 3.99 -18.89 3.85
CA VAL A 426 4.88 -18.46 2.76
C VAL A 426 6.37 -18.70 3.04
N PHE A 427 6.78 -18.75 4.31
CA PHE A 427 8.19 -18.97 4.67
C PHE A 427 8.49 -20.41 5.04
N THR A 428 9.71 -20.84 4.79
CA THR A 428 10.24 -22.10 5.33
C THR A 428 10.37 -22.01 6.85
N PRO A 429 10.15 -23.13 7.59
CA PRO A 429 10.27 -23.13 9.05
C PRO A 429 11.60 -22.58 9.55
N GLY A 430 11.55 -21.77 10.63
CA GLY A 430 12.71 -21.14 11.23
C GLY A 430 13.16 -19.83 10.55
N THR A 431 12.41 -19.32 9.57
CA THR A 431 12.72 -18.04 8.92
C THR A 431 12.47 -16.85 9.85
N CYS A 432 11.36 -16.84 10.57
CA CYS A 432 10.96 -15.71 11.39
C CYS A 432 11.95 -15.37 12.52
N PRO A 433 12.53 -16.33 13.25
CA PRO A 433 13.57 -16.03 14.25
C PRO A 433 14.90 -15.55 13.64
N ASN A 434 15.19 -15.95 12.40
CA ASN A 434 16.46 -15.65 11.74
C ASN A 434 16.48 -14.34 10.95
N GLY A 435 15.32 -13.72 10.72
CA GLY A 435 15.18 -12.37 10.17
C GLY A 435 15.53 -12.20 8.69
N SER A 436 15.54 -13.28 7.87
CA SER A 436 15.82 -13.22 6.43
C SER A 436 14.51 -13.28 5.63
N PHE A 437 13.95 -12.11 5.25
CA PHE A 437 12.62 -12.00 4.64
C PHE A 437 12.63 -11.50 3.18
N THR A 438 13.78 -11.05 2.68
CA THR A 438 13.90 -10.54 1.30
C THR A 438 14.32 -11.64 0.33
N GLY A 439 13.96 -11.48 -0.95
CA GLY A 439 14.26 -12.45 -1.99
C GLY A 439 13.38 -13.69 -1.91
N THR A 440 13.85 -14.81 -2.43
CA THR A 440 13.07 -16.06 -2.54
C THR A 440 13.66 -17.24 -1.77
N ASP A 441 14.90 -17.12 -1.24
CA ASP A 441 15.66 -18.23 -0.65
C ASP A 441 14.98 -18.87 0.58
N ARG A 442 14.15 -18.11 1.26
CA ARG A 442 13.39 -18.55 2.44
C ARG A 442 11.91 -18.75 2.17
N LEU A 443 11.50 -18.67 0.91
CA LEU A 443 10.10 -18.87 0.56
C LEU A 443 9.83 -20.34 0.22
N LYS A 444 8.65 -20.80 0.62
CA LYS A 444 8.05 -22.01 0.07
C LYS A 444 7.54 -21.74 -1.34
N GLU A 445 7.17 -22.76 -2.07
CA GLU A 445 6.65 -22.66 -3.42
C GLU A 445 5.43 -21.71 -3.52
N ALA A 446 4.48 -21.84 -2.59
CA ALA A 446 3.35 -20.92 -2.48
C ALA A 446 3.80 -19.47 -2.22
N GLY A 447 4.81 -19.27 -1.39
CA GLY A 447 5.36 -17.95 -1.09
C GLY A 447 5.98 -17.27 -2.32
N VAL A 448 6.75 -18.01 -3.12
CA VAL A 448 7.29 -17.50 -4.39
C VAL A 448 6.16 -17.12 -5.33
N TRP A 449 5.19 -18.02 -5.50
CA TRP A 449 4.05 -17.83 -6.40
C TRP A 449 3.20 -16.59 -6.03
N VAL A 450 2.88 -16.42 -4.75
CA VAL A 450 2.08 -15.28 -4.25
C VAL A 450 2.87 -13.97 -4.36
N ARG A 451 4.15 -13.96 -3.95
CA ARG A 451 5.01 -12.78 -4.03
C ARG A 451 5.06 -12.23 -5.46
N ASP A 452 5.21 -13.08 -6.46
CA ASP A 452 5.25 -12.66 -7.86
C ASP A 452 3.95 -11.99 -8.30
N ARG A 453 2.77 -12.43 -7.78
CA ARG A 453 1.46 -11.85 -8.10
C ARG A 453 1.21 -10.53 -7.37
N ILE A 454 1.67 -10.40 -6.12
CA ILE A 454 1.64 -9.12 -5.41
C ILE A 454 2.48 -8.08 -6.15
N ARG A 455 3.66 -8.46 -6.66
CA ARG A 455 4.59 -7.59 -7.39
C ARG A 455 4.14 -7.20 -8.81
N THR A 456 3.09 -7.82 -9.33
CA THR A 456 2.53 -7.41 -10.64
C THR A 456 2.15 -5.93 -10.58
N ALA A 457 2.56 -5.16 -11.58
CA ALA A 457 2.30 -3.72 -11.60
C ALA A 457 0.81 -3.41 -11.42
N ASP A 458 0.54 -2.44 -10.59
CA ASP A 458 -0.79 -1.89 -10.42
C ASP A 458 -1.13 -0.90 -11.52
N ASP A 459 -2.41 -0.63 -11.67
CA ASP A 459 -2.92 0.38 -12.60
C ASP A 459 -3.51 1.61 -11.89
N PHE A 460 -3.16 1.79 -10.58
CA PHE A 460 -3.51 2.99 -9.81
C PHE A 460 -2.35 3.95 -9.60
#